data_cc75fdaa9f42b5c76e2ab782db6c50d3
#
_entry.id   cc75fdaa9f42b5c76e2ab782db6c50d3
#
_cell.length_a   1.000
_cell.length_b   1.000
_cell.length_c   1.000
_cell.angle_alpha   90.00
_cell.angle_beta   90.00
_cell.angle_gamma   90.00
#
_symmetry.space_group_name_H-M   'P 1'
#
loop_
_entity.id
_entity.type
_entity.pdbx_description
1 polymer ?
#
loop_
_entity_poly.entity_id
_entity_poly.type
_entity_poly.pdbx_seq_one_letter_code
_entity_poly.pdbx_strand_id
1 'polypeptide(L)'
;MAPILVIDSMVAGYGAGDILKGVNLSVEAGTVTCLIGPNGSGKSTVLKTVSGLLRPKRGTVAFRDQTINKLSPKARLLLGIVHVPQDRSLFPAMSVWDNLLMGGYMLRDQKLLKQRLDQAVEAFPICRTRAREHAGSLSGGEQKQVELARTLVLDPTLILLDEPSIGLDPKSRQVVFASIRTLCDSGRTVLLVEQNARSGLAASDMGAVLESGIVRLVASGASLLEDPQVARLYLGAASPTPDQPVTP
;
A
#
# COMPACT_ATOMS: atom_id res chain seq x y z
N MET A 1 0.00 15.39 13.44
CA MET A 1 1.29 14.64 13.50
C MET A 1 2.18 15.16 12.39
N ALA A 2 3.50 14.99 12.46
CA ALA A 2 4.37 15.43 11.35
C ALA A 2 4.33 14.36 10.23
N PRO A 3 4.33 14.78 8.94
CA PRO A 3 4.33 13.84 7.82
C PRO A 3 5.65 13.08 7.77
N ILE A 4 5.58 11.76 7.58
CA ILE A 4 6.77 10.91 7.42
C ILE A 4 7.23 10.84 5.97
N LEU A 5 6.30 10.99 5.03
CA LEU A 5 6.54 11.04 3.59
C LEU A 5 5.91 12.32 3.03
N VAL A 6 6.70 13.08 2.29
CA VAL A 6 6.23 14.27 1.55
C VAL A 6 6.62 14.11 0.09
N ILE A 7 5.64 14.21 -0.78
CA ILE A 7 5.79 14.25 -2.22
C ILE A 7 5.39 15.66 -2.66
N ASP A 8 6.31 16.39 -3.30
CA ASP A 8 6.09 17.76 -3.76
C ASP A 8 6.34 17.86 -5.26
N SER A 9 5.31 18.31 -5.98
CA SER A 9 5.33 18.62 -7.42
C SER A 9 5.95 17.51 -8.28
N MET A 10 5.74 16.23 -7.87
CA MET A 10 6.41 15.08 -8.45
C MET A 10 5.90 14.78 -9.87
N VAL A 11 6.83 14.81 -10.83
CA VAL A 11 6.62 14.37 -12.21
C VAL A 11 7.43 13.12 -12.46
N ALA A 12 6.77 12.05 -12.92
CA ALA A 12 7.40 10.77 -13.22
C ALA A 12 6.65 10.01 -14.33
N GLY A 13 7.36 9.15 -15.03
CA GLY A 13 6.78 8.34 -16.11
C GLY A 13 7.85 7.52 -16.81
N TYR A 14 7.45 6.72 -17.79
CA TYR A 14 8.30 5.83 -18.54
C TYR A 14 8.67 6.44 -19.89
N GLY A 15 9.94 6.40 -20.26
CA GLY A 15 10.44 6.99 -21.49
C GLY A 15 10.13 8.50 -21.58
N ALA A 16 9.61 8.94 -22.71
CA ALA A 16 9.27 10.34 -22.93
C ALA A 16 7.93 10.77 -22.27
N GLY A 17 7.06 9.83 -21.90
CA GLY A 17 5.73 10.14 -21.35
C GLY A 17 5.75 10.45 -19.85
N ASP A 18 4.97 11.46 -19.43
CA ASP A 18 4.74 11.78 -18.03
C ASP A 18 3.39 11.19 -17.59
N ILE A 19 3.44 10.20 -16.67
CA ILE A 19 2.26 9.63 -16.04
C ILE A 19 1.83 10.48 -14.86
N LEU A 20 2.78 10.86 -14.01
CA LEU A 20 2.55 11.77 -12.89
C LEU A 20 2.91 13.20 -13.32
N LYS A 21 2.00 14.14 -13.06
CA LYS A 21 2.03 15.51 -13.60
C LYS A 21 2.03 16.57 -12.51
N GLY A 22 2.91 16.41 -11.51
CA GLY A 22 2.99 17.33 -10.37
C GLY A 22 2.18 16.82 -9.17
N VAL A 23 2.41 15.57 -8.77
CA VAL A 23 1.75 14.98 -7.59
C VAL A 23 2.24 15.65 -6.32
N ASN A 24 1.28 16.11 -5.50
CA ASN A 24 1.49 16.58 -4.13
C ASN A 24 0.74 15.64 -3.18
N LEU A 25 1.45 15.04 -2.23
CA LEU A 25 0.87 14.12 -1.24
C LEU A 25 1.73 14.10 0.02
N SER A 26 1.10 14.19 1.18
CA SER A 26 1.74 13.99 2.48
C SER A 26 1.12 12.77 3.16
N VAL A 27 1.96 11.95 3.80
CA VAL A 27 1.54 10.77 4.58
C VAL A 27 2.00 10.96 6.01
N GLU A 28 1.04 10.98 6.93
CA GLU A 28 1.29 11.14 8.36
C GLU A 28 1.86 9.85 8.97
N ALA A 29 2.77 10.01 9.95
CA ALA A 29 3.34 8.86 10.66
C ALA A 29 2.27 8.09 11.44
N GLY A 30 2.33 6.74 11.38
CA GLY A 30 1.42 5.87 12.12
C GLY A 30 -0.01 5.86 11.59
N THR A 31 -0.23 6.25 10.32
CA THR A 31 -1.54 6.23 9.67
C THR A 31 -1.58 5.32 8.45
N VAL A 32 -2.79 4.94 8.05
CA VAL A 32 -3.07 4.34 6.74
C VAL A 32 -3.59 5.44 5.82
N THR A 33 -2.83 5.76 4.77
CA THR A 33 -3.28 6.65 3.69
C THR A 33 -3.61 5.83 2.45
N CYS A 34 -4.83 5.96 1.92
CA CYS A 34 -5.25 5.25 0.71
C CYS A 34 -5.27 6.18 -0.50
N LEU A 35 -4.56 5.81 -1.56
CA LEU A 35 -4.60 6.47 -2.85
C LEU A 35 -5.56 5.73 -3.77
N ILE A 36 -6.68 6.34 -4.12
CA ILE A 36 -7.68 5.81 -5.03
C ILE A 36 -7.67 6.55 -6.36
N GLY A 37 -8.27 5.96 -7.36
CA GLY A 37 -8.41 6.55 -8.70
C GLY A 37 -8.63 5.49 -9.78
N PRO A 38 -8.99 5.89 -11.01
CA PRO A 38 -9.23 4.96 -12.11
C PRO A 38 -7.96 4.21 -12.52
N ASN A 39 -8.13 3.13 -13.28
CA ASN A 39 -7.00 2.41 -13.86
C ASN A 39 -6.24 3.35 -14.81
N GLY A 40 -4.89 3.29 -14.74
CA GLY A 40 -4.04 4.18 -15.55
C GLY A 40 -3.85 5.59 -14.97
N SER A 41 -4.46 5.95 -13.83
CA SER A 41 -4.27 7.28 -13.23
C SER A 41 -2.85 7.53 -12.67
N GLY A 42 -2.04 6.48 -12.53
CA GLY A 42 -0.66 6.58 -12.05
C GLY A 42 -0.43 6.10 -10.61
N LYS A 43 -1.41 5.43 -9.97
CA LYS A 43 -1.31 4.96 -8.57
C LYS A 43 -0.05 4.13 -8.30
N SER A 44 0.16 3.04 -9.04
CA SER A 44 1.36 2.19 -8.89
C SER A 44 2.64 2.95 -9.27
N THR A 45 2.54 3.96 -10.16
CA THR A 45 3.68 4.82 -10.51
C THR A 45 4.11 5.68 -9.32
N VAL A 46 3.18 6.16 -8.49
CA VAL A 46 3.50 6.85 -7.23
C VAL A 46 4.31 5.90 -6.32
N LEU A 47 3.82 4.68 -6.07
CA LEU A 47 4.54 3.72 -5.22
C LEU A 47 5.92 3.36 -5.77
N LYS A 48 6.04 3.12 -7.09
CA LYS A 48 7.32 2.84 -7.74
C LYS A 48 8.29 4.01 -7.63
N THR A 49 7.79 5.25 -7.65
CA THR A 49 8.64 6.43 -7.50
C THR A 49 9.08 6.59 -6.04
N VAL A 50 8.20 6.36 -5.06
CA VAL A 50 8.55 6.39 -3.62
C VAL A 50 9.49 5.25 -3.25
N SER A 51 9.35 4.05 -3.82
CA SER A 51 10.25 2.91 -3.57
C SER A 51 11.60 3.01 -4.30
N GLY A 52 11.73 3.95 -5.27
CA GLY A 52 12.96 4.14 -6.06
C GLY A 52 13.09 3.22 -7.26
N LEU A 53 12.08 2.41 -7.56
CA LEU A 53 12.00 1.61 -8.78
C LEU A 53 11.82 2.50 -10.04
N LEU A 54 11.27 3.69 -9.84
CA LEU A 54 11.20 4.72 -10.88
C LEU A 54 11.79 6.02 -10.32
N ARG A 55 12.62 6.71 -11.10
CA ARG A 55 13.17 8.01 -10.71
C ARG A 55 12.21 9.14 -11.10
N PRO A 56 11.92 10.10 -10.21
CA PRO A 56 11.18 11.29 -10.59
C PRO A 56 12.00 12.11 -11.60
N LYS A 57 11.33 12.67 -12.60
CA LYS A 57 11.91 13.61 -13.58
C LYS A 57 12.01 15.01 -13.00
N ARG A 58 11.02 15.43 -12.18
CA ARG A 58 10.96 16.71 -11.48
C ARG A 58 10.25 16.53 -10.13
N GLY A 59 10.33 17.53 -9.27
CA GLY A 59 9.77 17.53 -7.94
C GLY A 59 10.61 16.75 -6.94
N THR A 60 10.13 16.62 -5.73
CA THR A 60 10.86 15.99 -4.61
C THR A 60 10.03 14.90 -3.94
N VAL A 61 10.73 13.89 -3.44
CA VAL A 61 10.21 12.89 -2.50
C VAL A 61 11.11 12.96 -1.27
N ALA A 62 10.54 13.33 -0.14
CA ALA A 62 11.22 13.39 1.15
C ALA A 62 10.64 12.34 2.11
N PHE A 63 11.51 11.62 2.81
CA PHE A 63 11.17 10.67 3.85
C PHE A 63 11.91 11.05 5.13
N ARG A 64 11.16 11.29 6.23
CA ARG A 64 11.72 11.82 7.50
C ARG A 64 12.61 13.04 7.24
N ASP A 65 12.09 14.03 6.52
CA ASP A 65 12.76 15.29 6.13
C ASP A 65 14.00 15.13 5.24
N GLN A 66 14.35 13.91 4.87
CA GLN A 66 15.46 13.63 3.95
C GLN A 66 14.95 13.45 2.52
N THR A 67 15.45 14.22 1.56
CA THR A 67 15.18 14.00 0.14
C THR A 67 15.80 12.68 -0.33
N ILE A 68 14.96 11.78 -0.88
CA ILE A 68 15.36 10.44 -1.29
C ILE A 68 15.43 10.23 -2.81
N ASN A 69 15.24 11.26 -3.63
CA ASN A 69 15.17 11.17 -5.09
C ASN A 69 16.33 10.38 -5.72
N LYS A 70 17.56 10.56 -5.20
CA LYS A 70 18.78 9.95 -5.72
C LYS A 70 19.12 8.59 -5.11
N LEU A 71 18.39 8.18 -4.06
CA LEU A 71 18.65 6.91 -3.38
C LEU A 71 18.17 5.73 -4.22
N SER A 72 18.97 4.66 -4.25
CA SER A 72 18.59 3.39 -4.87
C SER A 72 17.46 2.70 -4.10
N PRO A 73 16.71 1.76 -4.72
CA PRO A 73 15.70 0.97 -4.02
C PRO A 73 16.25 0.28 -2.77
N LYS A 74 17.46 -0.28 -2.85
CA LYS A 74 18.14 -0.90 -1.69
C LYS A 74 18.39 0.10 -0.56
N ALA A 75 18.84 1.32 -0.88
CA ALA A 75 19.08 2.34 0.13
C ALA A 75 17.76 2.79 0.81
N ARG A 76 16.65 2.90 0.04
CA ARG A 76 15.32 3.21 0.60
C ARG A 76 14.78 2.08 1.46
N LEU A 77 15.01 0.83 1.08
CA LEU A 77 14.70 -0.34 1.90
C LEU A 77 15.42 -0.28 3.26
N LEU A 78 16.70 0.05 3.26
CA LEU A 78 17.50 0.20 4.49
C LEU A 78 17.08 1.40 5.36
N LEU A 79 16.43 2.41 4.77
CA LEU A 79 15.79 3.51 5.52
C LEU A 79 14.43 3.11 6.13
N GLY A 80 13.93 1.91 5.83
CA GLY A 80 12.66 1.39 6.33
C GLY A 80 11.47 1.62 5.40
N ILE A 81 11.68 1.82 4.09
CA ILE A 81 10.61 1.89 3.08
C ILE A 81 10.54 0.54 2.37
N VAL A 82 9.46 -0.21 2.58
CA VAL A 82 9.22 -1.50 1.92
C VAL A 82 8.09 -1.37 0.92
N HIS A 83 8.24 -1.96 -0.26
CA HIS A 83 7.21 -2.01 -1.30
C HIS A 83 6.74 -3.44 -1.52
N VAL A 84 5.45 -3.66 -1.33
CA VAL A 84 4.74 -4.90 -1.65
C VAL A 84 3.99 -4.67 -2.96
N PRO A 85 4.44 -5.28 -4.06
CA PRO A 85 3.83 -5.08 -5.38
C PRO A 85 2.48 -5.81 -5.48
N GLN A 86 1.72 -5.48 -6.52
CA GLN A 86 0.43 -6.09 -6.84
C GLN A 86 0.56 -7.59 -7.11
N ASP A 87 1.59 -7.98 -7.86
CA ASP A 87 1.86 -9.37 -8.20
C ASP A 87 2.25 -10.18 -6.96
N ARG A 88 1.95 -11.49 -7.01
CA ARG A 88 2.31 -12.40 -5.91
C ARG A 88 3.82 -12.37 -5.69
N SER A 89 4.24 -11.96 -4.51
CA SER A 89 5.66 -11.86 -4.17
C SER A 89 6.18 -13.06 -3.38
N LEU A 90 5.29 -13.97 -2.93
CA LEU A 90 5.70 -15.21 -2.25
C LEU A 90 6.31 -16.21 -3.23
N PHE A 91 7.21 -17.02 -2.71
CA PHE A 91 7.77 -18.19 -3.39
C PHE A 91 6.84 -19.38 -3.16
N PRO A 92 5.99 -19.77 -4.15
CA PRO A 92 4.88 -20.71 -3.92
C PRO A 92 5.36 -22.14 -3.58
N ALA A 93 6.52 -22.54 -4.06
CA ALA A 93 7.11 -23.84 -3.79
C ALA A 93 7.90 -23.92 -2.47
N MET A 94 8.12 -22.79 -1.81
CA MET A 94 8.76 -22.73 -0.49
C MET A 94 7.69 -22.83 0.61
N SER A 95 8.12 -23.29 1.79
CA SER A 95 7.26 -23.28 2.97
C SER A 95 6.92 -21.85 3.40
N VAL A 96 5.86 -21.68 4.20
CA VAL A 96 5.51 -20.40 4.84
C VAL A 96 6.69 -19.89 5.65
N TRP A 97 7.35 -20.76 6.41
CA TRP A 97 8.51 -20.39 7.21
C TRP A 97 9.69 -19.93 6.37
N ASP A 98 10.01 -20.64 5.29
CA ASP A 98 11.09 -20.24 4.39
C ASP A 98 10.81 -18.90 3.71
N ASN A 99 9.54 -18.63 3.36
CA ASN A 99 9.13 -17.32 2.86
C ASN A 99 9.40 -16.19 3.88
N LEU A 100 9.15 -16.43 5.18
CA LEU A 100 9.50 -15.45 6.22
C LEU A 100 11.00 -15.25 6.32
N LEU A 101 11.79 -16.34 6.32
CA LEU A 101 13.26 -16.27 6.34
C LEU A 101 13.81 -15.45 5.18
N MET A 102 13.23 -15.56 3.98
CA MET A 102 13.61 -14.74 2.83
C MET A 102 13.37 -13.25 3.09
N GLY A 103 12.38 -12.87 3.90
CA GLY A 103 12.20 -11.48 4.35
C GLY A 103 13.39 -10.92 5.10
N GLY A 104 14.07 -11.76 5.86
CA GLY A 104 15.27 -11.41 6.64
C GLY A 104 16.60 -11.62 5.93
N TYR A 105 16.63 -11.95 4.63
CA TYR A 105 17.86 -12.30 3.90
C TYR A 105 18.99 -11.26 4.03
N MET A 106 18.65 -9.98 4.21
CA MET A 106 19.63 -8.91 4.39
C MET A 106 20.15 -8.76 5.84
N LEU A 107 19.52 -9.40 6.82
CA LEU A 107 19.89 -9.33 8.23
C LEU A 107 21.01 -10.34 8.51
N ARG A 108 22.19 -9.83 8.84
CA ARG A 108 23.36 -10.68 9.16
C ARG A 108 23.37 -11.15 10.61
N ASP A 109 22.75 -10.38 11.50
CA ASP A 109 22.66 -10.71 12.93
C ASP A 109 21.54 -11.73 13.14
N GLN A 110 21.93 -12.96 13.51
CA GLN A 110 20.99 -14.07 13.73
C GLN A 110 20.09 -13.85 14.95
N LYS A 111 20.54 -13.13 15.97
CA LYS A 111 19.73 -12.81 17.14
C LYS A 111 18.64 -11.82 16.77
N LEU A 112 19.00 -10.78 16.01
CA LEU A 112 18.04 -9.80 15.49
C LEU A 112 17.05 -10.47 14.53
N LEU A 113 17.53 -11.32 13.62
CA LEU A 113 16.64 -12.06 12.70
C LEU A 113 15.61 -12.88 13.46
N LYS A 114 16.04 -13.65 14.49
CA LYS A 114 15.13 -14.43 15.31
C LYS A 114 14.08 -13.53 15.99
N GLN A 115 14.50 -12.43 16.60
CA GLN A 115 13.60 -11.47 17.23
C GLN A 115 12.55 -10.93 16.25
N ARG A 116 12.95 -10.57 15.00
CA ARG A 116 12.06 -10.08 13.97
C ARG A 116 11.09 -11.13 13.46
N LEU A 117 11.55 -12.38 13.32
CA LEU A 117 10.69 -13.51 12.97
C LEU A 117 9.63 -13.76 14.06
N ASP A 118 10.03 -13.74 15.34
CA ASP A 118 9.09 -13.90 16.45
C ASP A 118 8.02 -12.81 16.45
N GLN A 119 8.40 -11.54 16.23
CA GLN A 119 7.48 -10.40 16.09
C GLN A 119 6.52 -10.57 14.89
N ALA A 120 7.02 -11.01 13.74
CA ALA A 120 6.19 -11.25 12.55
C ALA A 120 5.18 -12.37 12.78
N VAL A 121 5.58 -13.44 13.46
CA VAL A 121 4.72 -14.58 13.82
C VAL A 121 3.68 -14.21 14.89
N GLU A 122 4.02 -13.32 15.81
CA GLU A 122 3.07 -12.80 16.81
C GLU A 122 1.99 -11.95 16.13
N ALA A 123 2.37 -11.05 15.22
CA ALA A 123 1.43 -10.24 14.45
C ALA A 123 0.57 -11.06 13.47
N PHE A 124 1.13 -12.15 12.92
CA PHE A 124 0.48 -13.02 11.95
C PHE A 124 0.59 -14.50 12.36
N PRO A 125 -0.31 -14.98 13.26
CA PRO A 125 -0.24 -16.35 13.79
C PRO A 125 -0.31 -17.47 12.75
N ILE A 126 -0.86 -17.19 11.56
CA ILE A 126 -0.88 -18.12 10.43
C ILE A 126 0.53 -18.61 10.07
N CYS A 127 1.53 -17.76 10.21
CA CYS A 127 2.91 -18.10 9.94
C CYS A 127 3.48 -19.18 10.85
N ARG A 128 2.89 -19.36 12.06
CA ARG A 128 3.19 -20.46 12.97
C ARG A 128 2.34 -21.69 12.67
N THR A 129 1.03 -21.51 12.50
CA THR A 129 0.09 -22.63 12.35
C THR A 129 0.27 -23.36 11.03
N ARG A 130 0.70 -22.69 9.98
CA ARG A 130 0.95 -23.20 8.63
C ARG A 130 2.43 -23.22 8.23
N ALA A 131 3.35 -23.13 9.20
CA ALA A 131 4.79 -22.92 8.98
C ALA A 131 5.42 -23.87 7.96
N ARG A 132 5.00 -25.15 7.95
CA ARG A 132 5.56 -26.22 7.11
C ARG A 132 4.84 -26.40 5.77
N GLU A 133 3.69 -25.75 5.58
CA GLU A 133 2.93 -25.84 4.32
C GLU A 133 3.57 -25.01 3.23
N HIS A 134 3.43 -25.44 1.98
CA HIS A 134 3.87 -24.63 0.84
C HIS A 134 3.00 -23.36 0.73
N ALA A 135 3.63 -22.19 0.53
CA ALA A 135 2.90 -20.94 0.42
C ALA A 135 1.89 -20.95 -0.72
N GLY A 136 2.15 -21.71 -1.80
CA GLY A 136 1.24 -21.86 -2.93
C GLY A 136 -0.05 -22.63 -2.63
N SER A 137 -0.11 -23.42 -1.54
CA SER A 137 -1.31 -24.18 -1.14
C SER A 137 -2.29 -23.37 -0.30
N LEU A 138 -1.88 -22.19 0.18
CA LEU A 138 -2.70 -21.30 0.99
C LEU A 138 -3.76 -20.59 0.14
N SER A 139 -4.89 -20.23 0.76
CA SER A 139 -5.86 -19.33 0.14
C SER A 139 -5.23 -17.94 -0.17
N GLY A 140 -5.82 -17.18 -1.10
CA GLY A 140 -5.29 -15.87 -1.47
C GLY A 140 -5.16 -14.90 -0.28
N GLY A 141 -6.13 -14.91 0.64
CA GLY A 141 -6.08 -14.11 1.87
C GLY A 141 -4.97 -14.55 2.82
N GLU A 142 -4.77 -15.86 2.99
CA GLU A 142 -3.68 -16.41 3.80
C GLU A 142 -2.31 -16.10 3.17
N GLN A 143 -2.18 -16.22 1.85
CA GLN A 143 -0.95 -15.82 1.13
C GLN A 143 -0.63 -14.35 1.39
N LYS A 144 -1.63 -13.46 1.34
CA LYS A 144 -1.42 -12.04 1.60
C LYS A 144 -1.00 -11.77 3.05
N GLN A 145 -1.52 -12.49 4.03
CA GLN A 145 -1.06 -12.40 5.43
C GLN A 145 0.42 -12.81 5.56
N VAL A 146 0.83 -13.91 4.94
CA VAL A 146 2.24 -14.35 4.95
C VAL A 146 3.14 -13.32 4.25
N GLU A 147 2.68 -12.69 3.17
CA GLU A 147 3.39 -11.63 2.47
C GLU A 147 3.59 -10.40 3.36
N LEU A 148 2.55 -9.97 4.09
CA LEU A 148 2.64 -8.87 5.05
C LEU A 148 3.53 -9.22 6.24
N ALA A 149 3.43 -10.45 6.77
CA ALA A 149 4.32 -10.94 7.83
C ALA A 149 5.80 -10.92 7.41
N ARG A 150 6.10 -11.41 6.20
CA ARG A 150 7.45 -11.35 5.64
C ARG A 150 7.99 -9.93 5.57
N THR A 151 7.13 -8.97 5.25
CA THR A 151 7.48 -7.55 5.20
C THR A 151 7.93 -7.03 6.55
N LEU A 152 7.31 -7.50 7.66
CA LEU A 152 7.65 -7.07 9.02
C LEU A 152 9.05 -7.50 9.47
N VAL A 153 9.62 -8.56 8.91
CA VAL A 153 10.95 -9.06 9.28
C VAL A 153 12.04 -7.98 9.10
N LEU A 154 11.85 -7.06 8.16
CA LEU A 154 12.74 -5.90 7.94
C LEU A 154 12.46 -4.72 8.88
N ASP A 155 11.42 -4.80 9.73
CA ASP A 155 10.97 -3.70 10.60
C ASP A 155 10.77 -2.37 9.85
N PRO A 156 9.90 -2.35 8.84
CA PRO A 156 9.68 -1.15 8.05
C PRO A 156 9.00 -0.06 8.87
N THR A 157 9.32 1.20 8.56
CA THR A 157 8.58 2.37 9.06
C THR A 157 7.45 2.75 8.12
N LEU A 158 7.68 2.63 6.80
CA LEU A 158 6.70 2.92 5.76
C LEU A 158 6.53 1.69 4.86
N ILE A 159 5.29 1.22 4.75
CA ILE A 159 4.91 0.10 3.89
C ILE A 159 4.08 0.64 2.72
N LEU A 160 4.53 0.36 1.51
CA LEU A 160 3.84 0.72 0.27
C LEU A 160 3.12 -0.54 -0.24
N LEU A 161 1.78 -0.50 -0.32
CA LEU A 161 0.96 -1.63 -0.75
C LEU A 161 0.25 -1.31 -2.06
N ASP A 162 0.51 -2.12 -3.09
CA ASP A 162 -0.07 -1.95 -4.42
C ASP A 162 -1.21 -2.97 -4.62
N GLU A 163 -2.45 -2.52 -4.54
CA GLU A 163 -3.70 -3.27 -4.75
C GLU A 163 -3.75 -4.63 -4.01
N PRO A 164 -3.51 -4.67 -2.68
CA PRO A 164 -3.39 -5.92 -1.93
C PRO A 164 -4.68 -6.76 -1.90
N SER A 165 -5.83 -6.18 -2.22
CA SER A 165 -7.13 -6.87 -2.20
C SER A 165 -7.58 -7.41 -3.56
N ILE A 166 -6.78 -7.20 -4.62
CA ILE A 166 -7.17 -7.61 -5.98
C ILE A 166 -7.35 -9.12 -6.09
N GLY A 167 -8.42 -9.53 -6.77
CA GLY A 167 -8.72 -10.94 -7.00
C GLY A 167 -9.14 -11.74 -5.77
N LEU A 168 -9.31 -11.10 -4.61
CA LEU A 168 -9.76 -11.76 -3.38
C LEU A 168 -11.28 -11.73 -3.26
N ASP A 169 -11.84 -12.81 -2.71
CA ASP A 169 -13.22 -12.87 -2.28
C ASP A 169 -13.50 -11.87 -1.14
N PRO A 170 -14.78 -11.51 -0.86
CA PRO A 170 -15.10 -10.50 0.15
C PRO A 170 -14.58 -10.82 1.56
N LYS A 171 -14.57 -12.09 1.98
CA LYS A 171 -14.09 -12.51 3.29
C LYS A 171 -12.57 -12.37 3.40
N SER A 172 -11.85 -12.85 2.40
CA SER A 172 -10.38 -12.72 2.32
C SER A 172 -9.96 -11.25 2.27
N ARG A 173 -10.73 -10.39 1.59
CA ARG A 173 -10.48 -8.95 1.54
C ARG A 173 -10.59 -8.30 2.92
N GLN A 174 -11.62 -8.64 3.70
CA GLN A 174 -11.76 -8.15 5.08
C GLN A 174 -10.56 -8.55 5.94
N VAL A 175 -10.08 -9.79 5.82
CA VAL A 175 -8.90 -10.27 6.54
C VAL A 175 -7.66 -9.46 6.17
N VAL A 176 -7.45 -9.15 4.88
CA VAL A 176 -6.32 -8.35 4.42
C VAL A 176 -6.38 -6.92 4.98
N PHE A 177 -7.53 -6.26 4.94
CA PHE A 177 -7.65 -4.90 5.49
C PHE A 177 -7.50 -4.87 7.02
N ALA A 178 -8.02 -5.88 7.74
CA ALA A 178 -7.75 -6.03 9.17
C ALA A 178 -6.25 -6.20 9.44
N SER A 179 -5.54 -6.99 8.62
CA SER A 179 -4.09 -7.16 8.70
C SER A 179 -3.31 -5.85 8.46
N ILE A 180 -3.76 -5.03 7.50
CA ILE A 180 -3.18 -3.70 7.25
C ILE A 180 -3.38 -2.81 8.47
N ARG A 181 -4.54 -2.85 9.10
CA ARG A 181 -4.79 -2.10 10.34
C ARG A 181 -3.87 -2.54 11.47
N THR A 182 -3.68 -3.86 11.66
CA THR A 182 -2.73 -4.42 12.65
C THR A 182 -1.31 -3.88 12.43
N LEU A 183 -0.85 -3.74 11.18
CA LEU A 183 0.44 -3.13 10.88
C LEU A 183 0.52 -1.67 11.37
N CYS A 184 -0.53 -0.89 11.10
CA CYS A 184 -0.60 0.49 11.53
C CYS A 184 -0.64 0.62 13.05
N ASP A 185 -1.48 -0.17 13.73
CA ASP A 185 -1.62 -0.18 15.19
C ASP A 185 -0.32 -0.60 15.89
N SER A 186 0.56 -1.33 15.20
CA SER A 186 1.92 -1.67 15.67
C SER A 186 2.95 -0.55 15.39
N GLY A 187 2.51 0.66 15.02
CA GLY A 187 3.33 1.86 14.84
C GLY A 187 3.91 2.03 13.43
N ARG A 188 3.51 1.21 12.44
CA ARG A 188 3.95 1.37 11.05
C ARG A 188 3.04 2.35 10.32
N THR A 189 3.58 2.98 9.29
CA THR A 189 2.83 3.82 8.36
C THR A 189 2.54 3.04 7.08
N VAL A 190 1.35 3.18 6.53
CA VAL A 190 0.96 2.49 5.30
C VAL A 190 0.50 3.49 4.26
N LEU A 191 1.11 3.46 3.07
CA LEU A 191 0.58 4.08 1.86
C LEU A 191 0.00 2.97 0.98
N LEU A 192 -1.32 2.92 0.92
CA LEU A 192 -2.10 1.91 0.23
C LEU A 192 -2.59 2.47 -1.11
N VAL A 193 -2.42 1.72 -2.17
CA VAL A 193 -3.10 1.95 -3.46
C VAL A 193 -4.19 0.89 -3.61
N GLU A 194 -5.41 1.30 -3.95
CA GLU A 194 -6.52 0.36 -4.15
C GLU A 194 -7.39 0.73 -5.35
N GLN A 195 -7.87 -0.31 -6.02
CA GLN A 195 -8.89 -0.20 -7.05
C GLN A 195 -10.28 -0.20 -6.42
N ASN A 196 -10.50 -1.02 -5.38
CA ASN A 196 -11.75 -1.01 -4.61
C ASN A 196 -11.75 0.17 -3.64
N ALA A 197 -12.14 1.34 -4.15
CA ALA A 197 -12.09 2.59 -3.40
C ALA A 197 -12.88 2.52 -2.08
N ARG A 198 -14.07 1.89 -2.07
CA ARG A 198 -14.89 1.75 -0.86
C ARG A 198 -14.16 1.00 0.24
N SER A 199 -13.59 -0.16 -0.08
CA SER A 199 -12.87 -0.98 0.92
C SER A 199 -11.58 -0.31 1.36
N GLY A 200 -10.84 0.30 0.42
CA GLY A 200 -9.58 1.00 0.72
C GLY A 200 -9.78 2.20 1.64
N LEU A 201 -10.77 3.06 1.34
CA LEU A 201 -11.09 4.24 2.16
C LEU A 201 -11.65 3.86 3.53
N ALA A 202 -12.49 2.81 3.61
CA ALA A 202 -13.05 2.34 4.88
C ALA A 202 -11.98 1.84 5.86
N ALA A 203 -10.84 1.37 5.35
CA ALA A 203 -9.72 0.89 6.15
C ALA A 203 -8.66 1.96 6.43
N SER A 204 -8.87 3.21 5.96
CA SER A 204 -7.83 4.25 5.96
C SER A 204 -8.20 5.44 6.83
N ASP A 205 -7.20 6.05 7.46
CA ASP A 205 -7.34 7.31 8.20
C ASP A 205 -7.48 8.48 7.22
N MET A 206 -6.66 8.47 6.16
CA MET A 206 -6.66 9.48 5.10
C MET A 206 -6.85 8.83 3.74
N GLY A 207 -7.49 9.56 2.84
CA GLY A 207 -7.63 9.17 1.44
C GLY A 207 -7.16 10.28 0.52
N ALA A 208 -6.66 9.90 -0.65
CA ALA A 208 -6.32 10.81 -1.73
C ALA A 208 -6.89 10.29 -3.06
N VAL A 209 -7.42 11.18 -3.88
CA VAL A 209 -7.97 10.85 -5.20
C VAL A 209 -6.96 11.25 -6.27
N LEU A 210 -6.41 10.27 -7.00
CA LEU A 210 -5.49 10.48 -8.12
C LEU A 210 -6.23 10.34 -9.45
N GLU A 211 -6.21 11.39 -10.25
CA GLU A 211 -6.80 11.42 -11.57
C GLU A 211 -5.82 11.97 -12.61
N SER A 212 -5.59 11.23 -13.67
CA SER A 212 -4.72 11.64 -14.80
C SER A 212 -3.34 12.15 -14.36
N GLY A 213 -2.77 11.54 -13.30
CA GLY A 213 -1.45 11.86 -12.75
C GLY A 213 -1.40 13.05 -11.79
N ILE A 214 -2.55 13.55 -11.31
CA ILE A 214 -2.66 14.67 -10.38
C ILE A 214 -3.53 14.25 -9.19
N VAL A 215 -3.11 14.56 -7.96
CA VAL A 215 -3.95 14.42 -6.77
C VAL A 215 -4.97 15.56 -6.76
N ARG A 216 -6.26 15.20 -6.83
CA ARG A 216 -7.38 16.15 -6.90
C ARG A 216 -7.97 16.50 -5.55
N LEU A 217 -8.01 15.53 -4.65
CA LEU A 217 -8.66 15.66 -3.36
C LEU A 217 -7.90 14.86 -2.31
N VAL A 218 -7.75 15.42 -1.12
CA VAL A 218 -7.21 14.74 0.06
C VAL A 218 -8.12 15.06 1.24
N ALA A 219 -8.64 14.04 1.90
CA ALA A 219 -9.47 14.18 3.09
C ALA A 219 -9.41 12.90 3.95
N SER A 220 -10.11 12.87 5.09
CA SER A 220 -10.24 11.62 5.84
C SER A 220 -10.92 10.55 5.00
N GLY A 221 -10.57 9.26 5.23
CA GLY A 221 -11.21 8.15 4.53
C GLY A 221 -12.74 8.17 4.69
N ALA A 222 -13.23 8.50 5.89
CA ALA A 222 -14.66 8.64 6.18
C ALA A 222 -15.31 9.76 5.36
N SER A 223 -14.69 10.96 5.30
CA SER A 223 -15.23 12.08 4.52
C SER A 223 -15.30 11.78 3.03
N LEU A 224 -14.29 11.06 2.49
CA LEU A 224 -14.30 10.67 1.06
C LEU A 224 -15.37 9.62 0.75
N LEU A 225 -15.70 8.74 1.70
CA LEU A 225 -16.79 7.77 1.53
C LEU A 225 -18.16 8.42 1.45
N GLU A 226 -18.35 9.58 2.11
CA GLU A 226 -19.59 10.35 2.14
C GLU A 226 -19.64 11.41 1.02
N ASP A 227 -18.53 11.69 0.34
CA ASP A 227 -18.47 12.68 -0.73
C ASP A 227 -19.27 12.22 -1.96
N PRO A 228 -20.29 12.99 -2.40
CA PRO A 228 -21.14 12.59 -3.53
C PRO A 228 -20.38 12.44 -4.86
N GLN A 229 -19.34 13.24 -5.08
CA GLN A 229 -18.53 13.16 -6.31
C GLN A 229 -17.66 11.91 -6.28
N VAL A 230 -17.03 11.61 -5.16
CA VAL A 230 -16.25 10.38 -4.96
C VAL A 230 -17.17 9.16 -5.07
N ALA A 231 -18.35 9.20 -4.44
CA ALA A 231 -19.33 8.12 -4.51
C ALA A 231 -19.75 7.83 -5.95
N ARG A 232 -20.05 8.85 -6.73
CA ARG A 232 -20.47 8.74 -8.13
C ARG A 232 -19.35 8.22 -9.03
N LEU A 233 -18.12 8.71 -8.88
CA LEU A 233 -17.02 8.43 -9.81
C LEU A 233 -16.25 7.15 -9.46
N TYR A 234 -16.15 6.80 -8.17
CA TYR A 234 -15.22 5.77 -7.70
C TYR A 234 -15.85 4.69 -6.82
N LEU A 235 -17.05 4.92 -6.22
CA LEU A 235 -17.68 3.95 -5.31
C LEU A 235 -18.80 3.14 -5.96
N GLY A 236 -19.10 3.36 -7.24
CA GLY A 236 -20.15 2.63 -7.97
C GLY A 236 -21.58 2.99 -7.52
N ALA A 237 -21.80 4.16 -6.93
CA ALA A 237 -23.14 4.66 -6.67
C ALA A 237 -23.85 4.94 -8.00
N ALA A 238 -25.01 4.33 -8.22
CA ALA A 238 -25.87 4.65 -9.36
C ALA A 238 -26.20 6.14 -9.31
N SER A 239 -26.09 6.83 -10.45
CA SER A 239 -26.59 8.18 -10.59
C SER A 239 -28.08 8.17 -10.17
N PRO A 240 -28.56 9.11 -9.36
CA PRO A 240 -30.01 9.29 -9.23
C PRO A 240 -30.54 9.54 -10.64
N THR A 241 -31.50 8.72 -11.06
CA THR A 241 -32.22 8.91 -12.32
C THR A 241 -32.76 10.34 -12.28
N PRO A 242 -32.52 11.20 -13.30
CA PRO A 242 -33.16 12.50 -13.32
C PRO A 242 -34.66 12.25 -13.30
N ASP A 243 -35.38 12.91 -12.36
CA ASP A 243 -36.83 12.93 -12.30
C ASP A 243 -37.37 13.12 -13.71
N GLN A 244 -38.08 12.11 -14.23
CA GLN A 244 -38.88 12.28 -15.42
C GLN A 244 -40.01 13.22 -15.02
N PRO A 245 -40.22 14.33 -15.74
CA PRO A 245 -41.36 15.18 -15.47
C PRO A 245 -42.62 14.36 -15.72
N VAL A 246 -43.43 14.23 -14.68
CA VAL A 246 -44.81 13.73 -14.79
C VAL A 246 -45.56 14.70 -15.71
N THR A 247 -45.79 14.29 -16.92
CA THR A 247 -46.67 15.01 -17.84
C THR A 247 -48.14 14.74 -17.46
N PRO A 248 -49.00 15.75 -17.45
CA PRO A 248 -50.37 15.68 -16.99
C PRO A 248 -51.29 14.84 -17.90
#